data_e8b36f139314af22b9c2cea8f3ab1650
#
_entry.id   e8b36f139314af22b9c2cea8f3ab1650
#
_cell.length_a   1.000
_cell.length_b   1.000
_cell.length_c   1.000
_cell.angle_alpha   90.00
_cell.angle_beta   90.00
_cell.angle_gamma   90.00
#
_symmetry.space_group_name_H-M   'P 1'
#
loop_
_entity.id
_entity.type
_entity.pdbx_description
1 polymer ?
#
loop_
_entity_poly.entity_id
_entity_poly.type
_entity_poly.pdbx_seq_one_letter_code
_entity_poly.pdbx_strand_id
1 'polypeptide(L)'
;MVATNVVEEKCSSLLEEAIRQKASDIHFIPKGNEYTIHLQKHYELHPYATYPLAMTERMIAYFKFLSSLDMSDVITPQSGSFHQQIANDMYSFRVSTIPSYYRESVVIRIQKHNEVMTLKELANDEQTYKKLKRLTEYEEGLVLVNGPTGSGKTTTLYTLLAHCVFHNERHVITLEDPVENPQEHLLQVQVNERAGLTYAAGLKAVLRHSPNVIMIGEIRDAMTAKTAARAALSGHLVFSTVHAKDPEGSLYRLLDLDVTFEELQQTVVALLSQRLHEEKGKRYATFQIAQGAALNLLFQQVERRR
;
A
#
# COMPACT_ATOMS: atom_id res chain seq x y z
N MET A 1 -16.88 2.71 34.22
CA MET A 1 -16.59 3.82 33.29
C MET A 1 -15.17 4.42 33.50
N VAL A 2 -14.63 4.58 34.71
CA VAL A 2 -13.31 5.23 34.94
C VAL A 2 -12.12 4.40 34.43
N ALA A 3 -12.19 3.07 34.44
CA ALA A 3 -11.05 2.22 34.05
C ALA A 3 -10.80 2.10 32.54
N THR A 4 -11.78 2.37 31.72
CA THR A 4 -11.65 2.34 30.25
C THR A 4 -10.87 3.55 29.75
N ASN A 5 -11.07 4.69 30.38
CA ASN A 5 -10.44 5.95 30.02
C ASN A 5 -8.90 5.93 30.20
N VAL A 6 -8.38 5.32 31.28
CA VAL A 6 -6.94 5.31 31.59
C VAL A 6 -6.11 4.53 30.55
N VAL A 7 -6.63 3.41 30.01
CA VAL A 7 -5.91 2.62 28.98
C VAL A 7 -5.90 3.37 27.65
N GLU A 8 -7.04 3.91 27.27
CA GLU A 8 -7.21 4.69 26.05
C GLU A 8 -6.32 5.94 26.06
N GLU A 9 -6.31 6.69 27.18
CA GLU A 9 -5.43 7.85 27.35
C GLU A 9 -3.94 7.48 27.23
N LYS A 10 -3.52 6.35 27.83
CA LYS A 10 -2.14 5.88 27.70
C LYS A 10 -1.79 5.46 26.27
N CYS A 11 -2.70 4.77 25.58
CA CYS A 11 -2.51 4.40 24.19
C CYS A 11 -2.40 5.63 23.28
N SER A 12 -3.31 6.60 23.44
CA SER A 12 -3.27 7.86 22.69
C SER A 12 -1.99 8.65 22.95
N SER A 13 -1.60 8.79 24.23
CA SER A 13 -0.35 9.47 24.60
C SER A 13 0.89 8.77 24.03
N LEU A 14 0.88 7.44 23.96
CA LEU A 14 1.98 6.68 23.34
C LEU A 14 2.08 6.95 21.84
N LEU A 15 0.95 6.97 21.13
CA LEU A 15 0.93 7.27 19.69
C LEU A 15 1.39 8.71 19.41
N GLU A 16 0.87 9.67 20.14
CA GLU A 16 1.26 11.09 20.04
C GLU A 16 2.76 11.29 20.28
N GLU A 17 3.29 10.65 21.32
CA GLU A 17 4.69 10.73 21.66
C GLU A 17 5.60 10.09 20.60
N ALA A 18 5.21 8.91 20.08
CA ALA A 18 5.92 8.24 19.01
C ALA A 18 5.96 9.11 17.73
N ILE A 19 4.86 9.76 17.39
CA ILE A 19 4.78 10.69 16.26
C ILE A 19 5.67 11.91 16.52
N ARG A 20 5.59 12.52 17.70
CA ARG A 20 6.42 13.67 18.08
C ARG A 20 7.91 13.37 17.98
N GLN A 21 8.31 12.15 18.33
CA GLN A 21 9.69 11.67 18.22
C GLN A 21 10.06 11.16 16.82
N LYS A 22 9.15 11.25 15.83
CA LYS A 22 9.35 10.76 14.45
C LYS A 22 9.72 9.27 14.39
N ALA A 23 9.16 8.48 15.29
CA ALA A 23 9.33 7.04 15.26
C ALA A 23 8.59 6.44 14.05
N SER A 24 9.19 5.44 13.42
CA SER A 24 8.56 4.65 12.36
C SER A 24 7.70 3.52 12.91
N ASP A 25 8.13 2.93 14.04
CA ASP A 25 7.44 1.79 14.65
C ASP A 25 7.50 1.87 16.19
N ILE A 26 6.46 1.32 16.83
CA ILE A 26 6.39 1.10 18.29
C ILE A 26 6.46 -0.41 18.52
N HIS A 27 7.40 -0.85 19.32
CA HIS A 27 7.58 -2.26 19.66
C HIS A 27 7.17 -2.54 21.11
N PHE A 28 6.29 -3.49 21.31
CA PHE A 28 5.91 -4.06 22.60
C PHE A 28 6.65 -5.39 22.75
N ILE A 29 7.69 -5.41 23.56
CA ILE A 29 8.56 -6.57 23.75
C ILE A 29 8.32 -7.17 25.13
N PRO A 30 7.77 -8.39 25.24
CA PRO A 30 7.51 -9.03 26.52
C PRO A 30 8.82 -9.47 27.18
N LYS A 31 8.92 -9.22 28.50
CA LYS A 31 10.10 -9.57 29.30
C LYS A 31 9.69 -10.05 30.69
N GLY A 32 9.44 -11.35 30.82
CA GLY A 32 8.98 -11.93 32.07
C GLY A 32 7.58 -11.40 32.48
N ASN A 33 7.50 -10.65 33.56
CA ASN A 33 6.24 -10.10 34.11
C ASN A 33 5.96 -8.65 33.67
N GLU A 34 6.70 -8.13 32.71
CA GLU A 34 6.57 -6.77 32.21
C GLU A 34 6.76 -6.72 30.69
N TYR A 35 6.42 -5.59 30.10
CA TYR A 35 6.74 -5.26 28.72
C TYR A 35 7.64 -4.04 28.66
N THR A 36 8.65 -4.10 27.82
CA THR A 36 9.42 -2.92 27.43
C THR A 36 8.89 -2.38 26.11
N ILE A 37 8.59 -1.08 26.10
CA ILE A 37 8.17 -0.36 24.89
C ILE A 37 9.38 0.32 24.31
N HIS A 38 9.61 0.09 23.01
CA HIS A 38 10.68 0.74 22.26
C HIS A 38 10.10 1.51 21.07
N LEU A 39 10.70 2.64 20.76
CA LEU A 39 10.41 3.43 19.56
C LEU A 39 11.53 3.21 18.54
N GLN A 40 11.19 2.78 17.33
CA GLN A 40 12.16 2.63 16.26
C GLN A 40 12.35 3.96 15.52
N LYS A 41 13.61 4.41 15.41
CA LYS A 41 14.01 5.62 14.70
C LYS A 41 15.27 5.30 13.88
N HIS A 42 15.26 5.62 12.60
CA HIS A 42 16.43 5.41 11.71
C HIS A 42 17.06 4.01 11.84
N TYR A 43 16.22 2.95 11.94
CA TYR A 43 16.61 1.54 12.14
C TYR A 43 17.15 1.19 13.54
N GLU A 44 17.17 2.10 14.50
CA GLU A 44 17.57 1.85 15.88
C GLU A 44 16.36 1.79 16.81
N LEU A 45 16.41 0.85 17.77
CA LEU A 45 15.39 0.71 18.82
C LEU A 45 15.80 1.53 20.05
N HIS A 46 15.01 2.53 20.38
CA HIS A 46 15.21 3.37 21.54
C HIS A 46 14.22 2.97 22.65
N PRO A 47 14.67 2.66 23.87
CA PRO A 47 13.77 2.35 24.97
C PRO A 47 12.92 3.59 25.30
N TYR A 48 11.63 3.36 25.49
CA TYR A 48 10.68 4.43 25.81
C TYR A 48 10.10 4.28 27.22
N ALA A 49 9.53 3.11 27.53
CA ALA A 49 8.89 2.85 28.83
C ALA A 49 8.87 1.36 29.14
N THR A 50 8.68 1.05 30.42
CA THR A 50 8.37 -0.30 30.89
C THR A 50 7.03 -0.27 31.61
N TYR A 51 6.14 -1.18 31.28
CA TYR A 51 4.82 -1.29 31.88
C TYR A 51 4.59 -2.70 32.46
N PRO A 52 3.87 -2.80 33.59
CA PRO A 52 3.44 -4.07 34.17
C PRO A 52 2.59 -4.85 33.14
N LEU A 53 2.68 -6.19 33.21
CA LEU A 53 1.97 -7.12 32.33
C LEU A 53 0.49 -6.77 32.17
N ALA A 54 -0.24 -6.63 33.28
CA ALA A 54 -1.69 -6.37 33.29
C ALA A 54 -2.08 -5.05 32.56
N MET A 55 -1.23 -4.02 32.60
CA MET A 55 -1.48 -2.78 31.88
C MET A 55 -1.23 -2.97 30.38
N THR A 56 -0.12 -3.61 30.02
CA THR A 56 0.25 -3.77 28.60
C THR A 56 -0.68 -4.72 27.88
N GLU A 57 -1.14 -5.81 28.49
CA GLU A 57 -2.14 -6.70 27.91
C GLU A 57 -3.44 -5.94 27.56
N ARG A 58 -3.86 -5.00 28.40
CA ARG A 58 -5.03 -4.14 28.11
C ARG A 58 -4.76 -3.15 26.98
N MET A 59 -3.54 -2.58 26.91
CA MET A 59 -3.14 -1.72 25.80
C MET A 59 -3.10 -2.51 24.47
N ILE A 60 -2.55 -3.71 24.48
CA ILE A 60 -2.50 -4.60 23.31
C ILE A 60 -3.92 -4.97 22.89
N ALA A 61 -4.80 -5.35 23.81
CA ALA A 61 -6.20 -5.65 23.52
C ALA A 61 -6.91 -4.43 22.87
N TYR A 62 -6.64 -3.22 23.35
CA TYR A 62 -7.17 -2.00 22.77
C TYR A 62 -6.69 -1.79 21.32
N PHE A 63 -5.40 -1.97 21.03
CA PHE A 63 -4.87 -1.87 19.66
C PHE A 63 -5.38 -2.98 18.76
N LYS A 64 -5.54 -4.21 19.26
CA LYS A 64 -6.19 -5.31 18.53
C LYS A 64 -7.63 -4.96 18.18
N PHE A 65 -8.40 -4.42 19.13
CA PHE A 65 -9.77 -3.97 18.90
C PHE A 65 -9.86 -2.92 17.79
N LEU A 66 -9.04 -1.86 17.87
CA LEU A 66 -8.99 -0.81 16.83
C LEU A 66 -8.63 -1.37 15.45
N SER A 67 -7.80 -2.42 15.39
CA SER A 67 -7.32 -3.03 14.16
C SER A 67 -8.18 -4.19 13.65
N SER A 68 -9.35 -4.44 14.28
CA SER A 68 -10.26 -5.56 13.98
C SER A 68 -9.58 -6.93 14.09
N LEU A 69 -8.64 -7.09 15.02
CA LEU A 69 -7.96 -8.34 15.33
C LEU A 69 -8.70 -9.10 16.43
N ASP A 70 -8.50 -10.42 16.50
CA ASP A 70 -9.02 -11.23 17.59
C ASP A 70 -8.23 -10.96 18.88
N MET A 71 -8.92 -10.38 19.86
CA MET A 71 -8.32 -10.05 21.18
C MET A 71 -8.00 -11.28 22.03
N SER A 72 -8.72 -12.40 21.79
CA SER A 72 -8.56 -13.65 22.57
C SER A 72 -7.47 -14.55 22.02
N ASP A 73 -7.16 -14.46 20.75
CA ASP A 73 -6.12 -15.24 20.09
C ASP A 73 -4.75 -14.59 20.29
N VAL A 74 -3.93 -15.22 21.13
CA VAL A 74 -2.55 -14.79 21.43
C VAL A 74 -1.50 -15.77 20.88
N ILE A 75 -1.95 -16.83 20.16
CA ILE A 75 -1.12 -17.94 19.68
C ILE A 75 -0.87 -17.87 18.16
N THR A 76 -1.73 -17.22 17.41
CA THR A 76 -1.54 -17.08 15.95
C THR A 76 -1.05 -15.68 15.62
N PRO A 77 -0.11 -15.53 14.64
CA PRO A 77 0.24 -14.22 14.12
C PRO A 77 -0.97 -13.51 13.52
N GLN A 78 -1.15 -12.25 13.84
CA GLN A 78 -2.22 -11.43 13.30
C GLN A 78 -1.67 -10.14 12.74
N SER A 79 -2.36 -9.56 11.74
CA SER A 79 -2.05 -8.24 11.22
C SER A 79 -3.34 -7.53 10.84
N GLY A 80 -3.42 -6.26 11.19
CA GLY A 80 -4.56 -5.38 10.88
C GLY A 80 -4.13 -3.93 10.93
N SER A 81 -5.06 -3.02 10.70
CA SER A 81 -4.77 -1.60 10.69
C SER A 81 -5.94 -0.77 11.20
N PHE A 82 -5.63 0.42 11.69
CA PHE A 82 -6.62 1.45 12.02
C PHE A 82 -6.11 2.83 11.62
N HIS A 83 -7.02 3.77 11.53
CA HIS A 83 -6.70 5.17 11.19
C HIS A 83 -7.13 6.07 12.35
N GLN A 84 -6.33 7.07 12.63
CA GLN A 84 -6.63 8.04 13.69
C GLN A 84 -6.11 9.42 13.33
N GLN A 85 -6.94 10.44 13.55
CA GLN A 85 -6.51 11.83 13.48
C GLN A 85 -5.75 12.20 14.74
N ILE A 86 -4.52 12.71 14.58
CA ILE A 86 -3.70 13.21 15.67
C ILE A 86 -3.27 14.62 15.33
N ALA A 87 -3.68 15.58 16.14
CA ALA A 87 -3.64 17.00 15.83
C ALA A 87 -4.38 17.30 14.50
N ASN A 88 -3.69 17.86 13.50
CA ASN A 88 -4.29 18.19 12.21
C ASN A 88 -3.99 17.15 11.12
N ASP A 89 -3.25 16.10 11.45
CA ASP A 89 -2.81 15.10 10.49
C ASP A 89 -3.52 13.75 10.71
N MET A 90 -3.82 13.06 9.63
CA MET A 90 -4.31 11.68 9.66
C MET A 90 -3.14 10.72 9.63
N TYR A 91 -3.19 9.68 10.46
CA TYR A 91 -2.20 8.61 10.53
C TYR A 91 -2.85 7.25 10.34
N SER A 92 -2.14 6.36 9.66
CA SER A 92 -2.42 4.93 9.59
C SER A 92 -1.50 4.18 10.55
N PHE A 93 -2.05 3.25 11.29
CA PHE A 93 -1.33 2.39 12.23
C PHE A 93 -1.55 0.95 11.81
N ARG A 94 -0.48 0.26 11.39
CA ARG A 94 -0.51 -1.17 11.10
C ARG A 94 -0.01 -1.93 12.32
N VAL A 95 -0.89 -2.73 12.90
CA VAL A 95 -0.62 -3.56 14.08
C VAL A 95 -0.30 -4.98 13.61
N SER A 96 0.83 -5.51 14.02
CA SER A 96 1.22 -6.90 13.78
C SER A 96 1.59 -7.56 15.09
N THR A 97 1.04 -8.76 15.33
CA THR A 97 1.31 -9.55 16.53
C THR A 97 1.93 -10.89 16.16
N ILE A 98 2.87 -11.33 16.96
CA ILE A 98 3.47 -12.66 16.86
C ILE A 98 3.58 -13.29 18.26
N PRO A 99 3.29 -14.59 18.41
CA PRO A 99 3.57 -15.29 19.65
C PRO A 99 5.08 -15.34 19.90
N SER A 100 5.50 -15.13 21.14
CA SER A 100 6.86 -15.29 21.58
C SER A 100 6.95 -16.20 22.81
N TYR A 101 8.17 -16.52 23.25
CA TYR A 101 8.38 -17.46 24.38
C TYR A 101 7.65 -17.03 25.66
N TYR A 102 7.64 -15.74 25.99
CA TYR A 102 6.95 -15.27 27.21
C TYR A 102 5.47 -14.94 26.94
N ARG A 103 5.19 -14.16 25.88
CA ARG A 103 3.86 -13.63 25.54
C ARG A 103 3.87 -13.21 24.08
N GLU A 104 2.78 -12.64 23.57
CA GLU A 104 2.79 -12.06 22.21
C GLU A 104 3.64 -10.79 22.16
N SER A 105 4.45 -10.65 21.13
CA SER A 105 5.12 -9.40 20.78
C SER A 105 4.26 -8.64 19.77
N VAL A 106 4.21 -7.31 19.92
CA VAL A 106 3.39 -6.46 19.06
C VAL A 106 4.25 -5.35 18.47
N VAL A 107 4.07 -5.09 17.18
CA VAL A 107 4.67 -3.95 16.49
C VAL A 107 3.56 -3.10 15.89
N ILE A 108 3.62 -1.80 16.12
CA ILE A 108 2.71 -0.82 15.52
C ILE A 108 3.53 0.08 14.61
N ARG A 109 3.39 -0.08 13.29
CA ARG A 109 3.98 0.79 12.29
C ARG A 109 3.16 2.05 12.14
N ILE A 110 3.82 3.20 12.11
CA ILE A 110 3.21 4.52 12.01
C ILE A 110 3.46 5.06 10.60
N GLN A 111 2.39 5.46 9.93
CA GLN A 111 2.47 6.08 8.63
C GLN A 111 1.58 7.33 8.60
N LYS A 112 2.20 8.50 8.39
CA LYS A 112 1.46 9.73 8.18
C LYS A 112 0.79 9.69 6.81
N HIS A 113 -0.49 10.05 6.76
CA HIS A 113 -1.15 10.27 5.47
C HIS A 113 -0.58 11.54 4.86
N ASN A 114 -0.09 11.42 3.65
CA ASN A 114 0.31 12.56 2.88
C ASN A 114 -0.88 13.07 2.08
N GLU A 115 -0.97 14.38 1.91
CA GLU A 115 -1.86 14.95 0.91
C GLU A 115 -1.54 14.36 -0.46
N VAL A 116 -2.56 14.13 -1.27
CA VAL A 116 -2.36 13.61 -2.62
C VAL A 116 -1.68 14.68 -3.45
N MET A 117 -0.50 14.36 -3.94
CA MET A 117 0.25 15.27 -4.83
C MET A 117 -0.49 15.44 -6.14
N THR A 118 -0.36 16.60 -6.76
CA THR A 118 -0.78 16.78 -8.15
C THR A 118 0.23 16.12 -9.10
N LEU A 119 -0.18 15.81 -10.34
CA LEU A 119 0.76 15.28 -11.34
C LEU A 119 1.92 16.23 -11.65
N LYS A 120 1.73 17.54 -11.48
CA LYS A 120 2.80 18.54 -11.66
C LYS A 120 3.83 18.49 -10.54
N GLU A 121 3.40 18.26 -9.31
CA GLU A 121 4.30 18.12 -8.16
C GLU A 121 5.05 16.79 -8.20
N LEU A 122 4.41 15.73 -8.72
CA LEU A 122 5.03 14.41 -8.88
C LEU A 122 6.08 14.41 -10.00
N ALA A 123 5.85 15.15 -11.08
CA ALA A 123 6.72 15.21 -12.23
C ALA A 123 7.84 16.24 -12.04
N ASN A 124 9.08 15.86 -12.30
CA ASN A 124 10.23 16.75 -12.20
C ASN A 124 10.39 17.69 -13.41
N ASP A 125 9.73 17.37 -14.53
CA ASP A 125 9.81 18.10 -15.77
C ASP A 125 8.51 17.95 -16.59
N GLU A 126 8.34 18.85 -17.57
CA GLU A 126 7.15 18.89 -18.42
C GLU A 126 6.98 17.65 -19.29
N GLN A 127 8.06 16.99 -19.69
CA GLN A 127 7.98 15.76 -20.50
C GLN A 127 7.45 14.60 -19.65
N THR A 128 7.95 14.46 -18.42
CA THR A 128 7.47 13.48 -17.44
C THR A 128 6.00 13.74 -17.10
N TYR A 129 5.62 15.00 -16.87
CA TYR A 129 4.22 15.38 -16.65
C TYR A 129 3.31 14.91 -17.78
N LYS A 130 3.67 15.22 -19.03
CA LYS A 130 2.87 14.79 -20.21
C LYS A 130 2.74 13.27 -20.32
N LYS A 131 3.82 12.54 -20.04
CA LYS A 131 3.80 11.08 -20.03
C LYS A 131 2.89 10.53 -18.95
N LEU A 132 2.99 11.03 -17.70
CA LEU A 132 2.14 10.59 -16.60
C LEU A 132 0.66 10.94 -16.86
N LYS A 133 0.38 12.16 -17.34
CA LYS A 133 -0.97 12.58 -17.71
C LYS A 133 -1.59 11.62 -18.72
N ARG A 134 -0.85 11.26 -19.77
CA ARG A 134 -1.34 10.32 -20.79
C ARG A 134 -1.76 8.96 -20.23
N LEU A 135 -1.16 8.49 -19.12
CA LEU A 135 -1.56 7.24 -18.48
C LEU A 135 -2.98 7.29 -17.93
N THR A 136 -3.45 8.47 -17.53
CA THR A 136 -4.80 8.67 -17.00
C THR A 136 -5.84 8.88 -18.12
N GLU A 137 -5.41 9.05 -19.36
CA GLU A 137 -6.26 9.28 -20.53
C GLU A 137 -6.62 7.99 -21.28
N TYR A 138 -5.92 6.87 -21.02
CA TYR A 138 -6.30 5.58 -21.60
C TYR A 138 -7.73 5.20 -21.14
N GLU A 139 -8.51 4.67 -22.06
CA GLU A 139 -9.86 4.18 -21.76
C GLU A 139 -9.80 2.81 -21.08
N GLU A 140 -8.91 1.95 -21.57
CA GLU A 140 -8.71 0.59 -21.09
C GLU A 140 -7.23 0.21 -21.15
N GLY A 141 -6.86 -0.86 -20.46
CA GLY A 141 -5.52 -1.42 -20.46
C GLY A 141 -4.90 -1.54 -19.08
N LEU A 142 -3.75 -2.16 -19.01
CA LEU A 142 -3.01 -2.42 -17.78
C LEU A 142 -1.78 -1.50 -17.69
N VAL A 143 -1.72 -0.68 -16.67
CA VAL A 143 -0.59 0.17 -16.31
C VAL A 143 0.09 -0.40 -15.08
N LEU A 144 1.37 -0.75 -15.19
CA LEU A 144 2.14 -1.34 -14.11
C LEU A 144 3.21 -0.39 -13.60
N VAL A 145 3.27 -0.23 -12.27
CA VAL A 145 4.31 0.53 -11.59
C VAL A 145 5.22 -0.42 -10.84
N ASN A 146 6.51 -0.41 -11.15
CA ASN A 146 7.52 -1.19 -10.45
C ASN A 146 8.58 -0.31 -9.79
N GLY A 147 9.36 -0.89 -8.91
CA GLY A 147 10.43 -0.22 -8.18
C GLY A 147 10.62 -0.83 -6.79
N PRO A 148 11.73 -0.52 -6.11
CA PRO A 148 12.01 -1.04 -4.78
C PRO A 148 10.96 -0.59 -3.75
N THR A 149 10.97 -1.25 -2.60
CA THR A 149 10.17 -0.81 -1.45
C THR A 149 10.60 0.61 -1.05
N GLY A 150 9.64 1.47 -0.74
CA GLY A 150 9.90 2.86 -0.39
C GLY A 150 10.20 3.79 -1.57
N SER A 151 10.08 3.34 -2.83
CA SER A 151 10.28 4.21 -4.01
C SER A 151 9.11 5.16 -4.29
N GLY A 152 8.03 5.12 -3.51
CA GLY A 152 6.88 6.00 -3.66
C GLY A 152 5.83 5.52 -4.67
N LYS A 153 5.78 4.22 -5.01
CA LYS A 153 4.79 3.65 -5.96
C LYS A 153 3.35 3.98 -5.58
N THR A 154 3.00 3.79 -4.30
CA THR A 154 1.66 4.06 -3.77
C THR A 154 1.29 5.54 -3.94
N THR A 155 2.21 6.46 -3.63
CA THR A 155 2.01 7.91 -3.84
C THR A 155 1.74 8.21 -5.32
N THR A 156 2.53 7.63 -6.23
CA THR A 156 2.34 7.80 -7.68
C THR A 156 0.98 7.26 -8.13
N LEU A 157 0.59 6.08 -7.67
CA LEU A 157 -0.72 5.52 -8.00
C LEU A 157 -1.85 6.43 -7.52
N TYR A 158 -1.86 6.86 -6.25
CA TYR A 158 -2.90 7.76 -5.75
C TYR A 158 -2.93 9.09 -6.50
N THR A 159 -1.78 9.64 -6.90
CA THR A 159 -1.71 10.85 -7.73
C THR A 159 -2.36 10.64 -9.11
N LEU A 160 -2.09 9.49 -9.76
CA LEU A 160 -2.72 9.14 -11.04
C LEU A 160 -4.23 8.93 -10.88
N LEU A 161 -4.66 8.22 -9.83
CA LEU A 161 -6.08 7.98 -9.56
C LEU A 161 -6.84 9.27 -9.24
N ALA A 162 -6.25 10.16 -8.42
CA ALA A 162 -6.83 11.47 -8.16
C ALA A 162 -7.00 12.29 -9.46
N HIS A 163 -6.03 12.21 -10.36
CA HIS A 163 -6.16 12.85 -11.68
C HIS A 163 -7.30 12.22 -12.50
N CYS A 164 -7.47 10.90 -12.46
CA CYS A 164 -8.60 10.22 -13.11
C CYS A 164 -9.95 10.71 -12.57
N VAL A 165 -10.08 10.90 -11.25
CA VAL A 165 -11.31 11.39 -10.63
C VAL A 165 -11.56 12.86 -10.97
N PHE A 166 -10.60 13.74 -10.64
CA PHE A 166 -10.85 15.19 -10.65
C PHE A 166 -10.75 15.83 -12.03
N HIS A 167 -10.02 15.23 -12.99
CA HIS A 167 -9.84 15.81 -14.31
C HIS A 167 -10.53 15.01 -15.43
N ASN A 168 -10.73 13.72 -15.24
CA ASN A 168 -11.34 12.85 -16.24
C ASN A 168 -12.74 12.37 -15.81
N GLU A 169 -13.23 12.79 -14.63
CA GLU A 169 -14.56 12.46 -14.06
C GLU A 169 -14.85 10.95 -14.02
N ARG A 170 -13.81 10.14 -13.75
CA ARG A 170 -13.91 8.67 -13.77
C ARG A 170 -14.29 8.10 -12.42
N HIS A 171 -15.13 7.07 -12.43
CA HIS A 171 -15.40 6.24 -11.26
C HIS A 171 -14.22 5.31 -11.00
N VAL A 172 -13.52 5.53 -9.87
CA VAL A 172 -12.30 4.80 -9.49
C VAL A 172 -12.58 3.93 -8.28
N ILE A 173 -12.24 2.65 -8.39
CA ILE A 173 -12.31 1.69 -7.26
C ILE A 173 -10.93 1.08 -7.02
N THR A 174 -10.53 0.97 -5.76
CA THR A 174 -9.27 0.34 -5.39
C THR A 174 -9.47 -0.94 -4.60
N LEU A 175 -8.52 -1.87 -4.73
CA LEU A 175 -8.38 -3.08 -3.92
C LEU A 175 -7.00 -3.05 -3.28
N GLU A 176 -6.94 -3.05 -1.95
CA GLU A 176 -5.70 -2.81 -1.19
C GLU A 176 -5.56 -3.75 0.01
N ASP A 177 -4.32 -4.03 0.43
CA ASP A 177 -4.00 -4.88 1.59
C ASP A 177 -2.81 -4.34 2.40
N PRO A 178 -3.11 -3.53 3.44
CA PRO A 178 -4.34 -2.78 3.70
C PRO A 178 -4.43 -1.47 2.91
N VAL A 179 -5.54 -0.73 3.07
CA VAL A 179 -5.63 0.67 2.61
C VAL A 179 -4.60 1.49 3.40
N GLU A 180 -3.59 2.03 2.69
CA GLU A 180 -2.50 2.80 3.33
C GLU A 180 -2.89 4.25 3.62
N ASN A 181 -3.66 4.86 2.72
CA ASN A 181 -4.04 6.27 2.80
C ASN A 181 -5.51 6.43 2.34
N PRO A 182 -6.48 6.51 3.27
CA PRO A 182 -7.89 6.72 2.95
C PRO A 182 -8.09 8.02 2.17
N GLN A 183 -8.86 7.93 1.07
CA GLN A 183 -9.16 9.03 0.17
C GLN A 183 -10.67 9.14 -0.01
N GLU A 184 -11.28 10.24 0.40
CA GLU A 184 -12.74 10.44 0.33
C GLU A 184 -13.30 10.39 -1.10
N HIS A 185 -12.47 10.68 -2.09
CA HIS A 185 -12.85 10.68 -3.50
C HIS A 185 -12.69 9.32 -4.20
N LEU A 186 -12.23 8.26 -3.50
CA LEU A 186 -12.07 6.91 -4.02
C LEU A 186 -12.98 5.93 -3.30
N LEU A 187 -13.52 4.95 -4.02
CA LEU A 187 -14.10 3.77 -3.39
C LEU A 187 -12.98 2.77 -3.11
N GLN A 188 -12.50 2.74 -1.88
CA GLN A 188 -11.40 1.88 -1.46
C GLN A 188 -11.92 0.63 -0.77
N VAL A 189 -11.52 -0.54 -1.29
CA VAL A 189 -11.89 -1.86 -0.77
C VAL A 189 -10.67 -2.50 -0.16
N GLN A 190 -10.72 -2.78 1.14
CA GLN A 190 -9.64 -3.48 1.81
C GLN A 190 -9.84 -4.99 1.70
N VAL A 191 -8.80 -5.70 1.24
CA VAL A 191 -8.76 -7.16 1.22
C VAL A 191 -8.90 -7.71 2.65
N ASN A 192 -9.66 -8.78 2.79
CA ASN A 192 -9.83 -9.51 4.05
C ASN A 192 -9.93 -11.01 3.75
N GLU A 193 -8.79 -11.68 3.75
CA GLU A 193 -8.72 -13.11 3.42
C GLU A 193 -9.53 -13.98 4.39
N ARG A 194 -9.61 -13.58 5.68
CA ARG A 194 -10.42 -14.29 6.68
C ARG A 194 -11.92 -14.27 6.35
N ALA A 195 -12.39 -13.19 5.74
CA ALA A 195 -13.76 -13.04 5.25
C ALA A 195 -13.96 -13.58 3.82
N GLY A 196 -12.92 -14.18 3.21
CA GLY A 196 -12.96 -14.65 1.83
C GLY A 196 -12.84 -13.56 0.78
N LEU A 197 -12.61 -12.30 1.18
CA LEU A 197 -12.40 -11.18 0.27
C LEU A 197 -10.90 -11.10 -0.11
N THR A 198 -10.49 -12.00 -1.01
CA THR A 198 -9.15 -11.97 -1.64
C THR A 198 -9.09 -10.94 -2.75
N TYR A 199 -7.89 -10.60 -3.27
CA TYR A 199 -7.75 -9.74 -4.46
C TYR A 199 -8.58 -10.24 -5.64
N ALA A 200 -8.52 -11.53 -5.94
CA ALA A 200 -9.27 -12.12 -7.06
C ALA A 200 -10.80 -12.08 -6.84
N ALA A 201 -11.27 -12.38 -5.62
CA ALA A 201 -12.69 -12.30 -5.28
C ALA A 201 -13.19 -10.85 -5.28
N GLY A 202 -12.42 -9.93 -4.70
CA GLY A 202 -12.70 -8.51 -4.67
C GLY A 202 -12.76 -7.91 -6.07
N LEU A 203 -11.80 -8.23 -6.94
CA LEU A 203 -11.79 -7.73 -8.32
C LEU A 203 -13.02 -8.20 -9.11
N LYS A 204 -13.44 -9.48 -8.96
CA LYS A 204 -14.69 -9.96 -9.57
C LYS A 204 -15.93 -9.21 -9.05
N ALA A 205 -15.93 -8.79 -7.79
CA ALA A 205 -17.02 -7.98 -7.23
C ALA A 205 -16.99 -6.56 -7.77
N VAL A 206 -15.81 -5.91 -7.78
CA VAL A 206 -15.58 -4.55 -8.28
C VAL A 206 -16.07 -4.38 -9.73
N LEU A 207 -15.83 -5.35 -10.60
CA LEU A 207 -16.32 -5.33 -12.00
C LEU A 207 -17.85 -5.19 -12.13
N ARG A 208 -18.62 -5.52 -11.08
CA ARG A 208 -20.08 -5.31 -11.05
C ARG A 208 -20.51 -3.94 -10.52
N HIS A 209 -19.58 -3.11 -10.14
CA HIS A 209 -19.81 -1.74 -9.66
C HIS A 209 -19.57 -0.68 -10.74
N SER A 210 -19.46 -1.11 -12.01
CA SER A 210 -19.26 -0.22 -13.18
C SER A 210 -18.11 0.79 -13.00
N PRO A 211 -16.90 0.35 -12.61
CA PRO A 211 -15.76 1.26 -12.51
C PRO A 211 -15.28 1.63 -13.92
N ASN A 212 -14.72 2.83 -14.07
CA ASN A 212 -13.92 3.17 -15.25
C ASN A 212 -12.45 2.79 -15.02
N VAL A 213 -12.00 2.95 -13.77
CA VAL A 213 -10.62 2.72 -13.37
C VAL A 213 -10.58 1.81 -12.14
N ILE A 214 -9.72 0.82 -12.17
CA ILE A 214 -9.50 -0.11 -11.07
C ILE A 214 -8.03 -0.02 -10.64
N MET A 215 -7.77 0.12 -9.34
CA MET A 215 -6.42 -0.04 -8.81
C MET A 215 -6.34 -1.34 -7.99
N ILE A 216 -5.35 -2.15 -8.29
CA ILE A 216 -4.99 -3.33 -7.51
C ILE A 216 -3.68 -3.01 -6.83
N GLY A 217 -3.64 -3.00 -5.49
CA GLY A 217 -2.47 -2.60 -4.73
C GLY A 217 -1.18 -3.26 -5.22
N GLU A 218 -1.23 -4.56 -5.41
CA GLU A 218 -0.14 -5.31 -6.05
C GLU A 218 -0.60 -6.65 -6.65
N ILE A 219 0.15 -7.12 -7.65
CA ILE A 219 -0.04 -8.44 -8.25
C ILE A 219 1.05 -9.38 -7.72
N ARG A 220 0.63 -10.34 -6.86
CA ARG A 220 1.53 -11.33 -6.24
C ARG A 220 1.38 -12.74 -6.78
N ASP A 221 0.20 -13.08 -7.26
CA ASP A 221 -0.20 -14.44 -7.65
C ASP A 221 -0.85 -14.50 -9.04
N ALA A 222 -0.88 -15.69 -9.62
CA ALA A 222 -1.39 -15.96 -10.96
C ALA A 222 -2.90 -15.64 -11.09
N MET A 223 -3.71 -15.87 -10.06
CA MET A 223 -5.14 -15.60 -10.13
C MET A 223 -5.42 -14.11 -10.22
N THR A 224 -4.72 -13.30 -9.40
CA THR A 224 -4.82 -11.84 -9.43
C THR A 224 -4.31 -11.30 -10.76
N ALA A 225 -3.17 -11.81 -11.28
CA ALA A 225 -2.60 -11.40 -12.57
C ALA A 225 -3.56 -11.63 -13.74
N LYS A 226 -4.10 -12.85 -13.86
CA LYS A 226 -5.07 -13.21 -14.91
C LYS A 226 -6.37 -12.40 -14.81
N THR A 227 -6.84 -12.14 -13.57
CA THR A 227 -8.07 -11.36 -13.39
C THR A 227 -7.85 -9.90 -13.74
N ALA A 228 -6.67 -9.32 -13.41
CA ALA A 228 -6.28 -7.97 -13.81
C ALA A 228 -6.19 -7.83 -15.35
N ALA A 229 -5.53 -8.77 -16.02
CA ALA A 229 -5.47 -8.80 -17.48
C ALA A 229 -6.86 -8.86 -18.11
N ARG A 230 -7.75 -9.73 -17.59
CA ARG A 230 -9.14 -9.82 -18.07
C ARG A 230 -9.94 -8.54 -17.84
N ALA A 231 -9.75 -7.87 -16.71
CA ALA A 231 -10.39 -6.59 -16.44
C ALA A 231 -9.95 -5.53 -17.48
N ALA A 232 -8.65 -5.50 -17.80
CA ALA A 232 -8.10 -4.63 -18.84
C ALA A 232 -8.65 -4.95 -20.24
N LEU A 233 -8.83 -6.23 -20.59
CA LEU A 233 -9.45 -6.66 -21.85
C LEU A 233 -10.96 -6.36 -21.91
N SER A 234 -11.60 -6.11 -20.79
CA SER A 234 -13.05 -5.88 -20.70
C SER A 234 -13.42 -4.40 -20.63
N GLY A 235 -12.53 -3.50 -21.09
CA GLY A 235 -12.81 -2.07 -21.18
C GLY A 235 -12.52 -1.28 -19.91
N HIS A 236 -11.65 -1.78 -19.03
CA HIS A 236 -11.28 -1.06 -17.79
C HIS A 236 -9.82 -0.62 -17.85
N LEU A 237 -9.54 0.59 -17.35
CA LEU A 237 -8.17 1.00 -17.08
C LEU A 237 -7.74 0.45 -15.72
N VAL A 238 -6.74 -0.43 -15.72
CA VAL A 238 -6.25 -1.10 -14.51
C VAL A 238 -4.86 -0.58 -14.15
N PHE A 239 -4.71 -0.06 -12.94
CA PHE A 239 -3.42 0.29 -12.35
C PHE A 239 -3.02 -0.75 -11.32
N SER A 240 -1.75 -1.15 -11.33
CA SER A 240 -1.23 -2.04 -10.28
C SER A 240 0.26 -1.87 -10.08
N THR A 241 0.76 -2.45 -8.98
CA THR A 241 2.21 -2.61 -8.78
C THR A 241 2.64 -4.04 -9.02
N VAL A 242 3.89 -4.19 -9.42
CA VAL A 242 4.56 -5.47 -9.53
C VAL A 242 6.01 -5.35 -9.05
N HIS A 243 6.50 -6.37 -8.36
CA HIS A 243 7.89 -6.40 -7.94
C HIS A 243 8.80 -6.81 -9.08
N ALA A 244 9.44 -5.82 -9.70
CA ALA A 244 10.42 -5.99 -10.77
C ALA A 244 11.50 -4.91 -10.69
N LYS A 245 12.65 -5.14 -11.32
CA LYS A 245 13.80 -4.22 -11.30
C LYS A 245 13.65 -3.08 -12.33
N ASP A 246 13.00 -3.37 -13.44
CA ASP A 246 12.86 -2.51 -14.60
C ASP A 246 11.56 -2.84 -15.37
N PRO A 247 11.20 -2.08 -16.42
CA PRO A 247 9.99 -2.36 -17.19
C PRO A 247 9.97 -3.75 -17.84
N GLU A 248 11.12 -4.23 -18.34
CA GLU A 248 11.21 -5.56 -18.96
C GLU A 248 10.94 -6.67 -17.94
N GLY A 249 11.54 -6.57 -16.76
CA GLY A 249 11.29 -7.49 -15.64
C GLY A 249 9.83 -7.55 -15.20
N SER A 250 9.06 -6.47 -15.40
CA SER A 250 7.62 -6.48 -15.13
C SER A 250 6.87 -7.42 -16.07
N LEU A 251 7.25 -7.48 -17.35
CA LEU A 251 6.66 -8.43 -18.29
C LEU A 251 7.00 -9.86 -17.95
N TYR A 252 8.28 -10.16 -17.63
CA TYR A 252 8.68 -11.50 -17.21
C TYR A 252 7.95 -11.92 -15.94
N ARG A 253 7.78 -11.00 -14.98
CA ARG A 253 7.05 -11.31 -13.74
C ARG A 253 5.60 -11.70 -14.00
N LEU A 254 4.91 -11.06 -14.94
CA LEU A 254 3.54 -11.45 -15.31
C LEU A 254 3.50 -12.77 -16.10
N LEU A 255 4.49 -13.03 -16.96
CA LEU A 255 4.65 -14.34 -17.62
C LEU A 255 4.82 -15.46 -16.60
N ASP A 256 5.66 -15.26 -15.56
CA ASP A 256 5.85 -16.20 -14.45
C ASP A 256 4.55 -16.41 -13.63
N LEU A 257 3.63 -15.45 -13.67
CA LEU A 257 2.30 -15.51 -13.07
C LEU A 257 1.22 -16.00 -14.04
N ASP A 258 1.61 -16.79 -15.05
CA ASP A 258 0.75 -17.45 -16.02
C ASP A 258 -0.13 -16.51 -16.88
N VAL A 259 0.23 -15.24 -17.05
CA VAL A 259 -0.36 -14.39 -18.09
C VAL A 259 0.39 -14.66 -19.38
N THR A 260 -0.31 -14.96 -20.46
CA THR A 260 0.36 -15.26 -21.74
C THR A 260 0.96 -14.01 -22.38
N PHE A 261 1.94 -14.21 -23.26
CA PHE A 261 2.58 -13.09 -23.95
C PHE A 261 1.58 -12.31 -24.81
N GLU A 262 0.68 -13.02 -25.45
CA GLU A 262 -0.40 -12.48 -26.26
C GLU A 262 -1.37 -11.62 -25.43
N GLU A 263 -1.75 -12.11 -24.24
CA GLU A 263 -2.56 -11.33 -23.30
C GLU A 263 -1.82 -10.06 -22.85
N LEU A 264 -0.51 -10.14 -22.56
CA LEU A 264 0.29 -8.97 -22.20
C LEU A 264 0.36 -7.94 -23.32
N GLN A 265 0.58 -8.38 -24.57
CA GLN A 265 0.60 -7.48 -25.73
C GLN A 265 -0.74 -6.75 -25.94
N GLN A 266 -1.85 -7.42 -25.64
CA GLN A 266 -3.18 -6.84 -25.77
C GLN A 266 -3.59 -5.94 -24.60
N THR A 267 -3.08 -6.20 -23.41
CA THR A 267 -3.54 -5.52 -22.19
C THR A 267 -2.60 -4.42 -21.71
N VAL A 268 -1.29 -4.65 -21.73
CA VAL A 268 -0.33 -3.70 -21.16
C VAL A 268 -0.20 -2.47 -22.05
N VAL A 269 -0.55 -1.31 -21.52
CA VAL A 269 -0.45 -0.02 -22.24
C VAL A 269 0.71 0.84 -21.74
N ALA A 270 1.18 0.59 -20.53
CA ALA A 270 2.37 1.26 -20.00
C ALA A 270 3.05 0.50 -18.85
N LEU A 271 4.36 0.67 -18.77
CA LEU A 271 5.21 0.18 -17.68
C LEU A 271 6.03 1.34 -17.13
N LEU A 272 5.97 1.54 -15.81
CA LEU A 272 6.68 2.59 -15.09
C LEU A 272 7.65 1.97 -14.10
N SER A 273 8.94 2.24 -14.25
CA SER A 273 9.92 1.97 -13.19
C SER A 273 10.23 3.25 -12.46
N GLN A 274 10.07 3.21 -11.14
CA GLN A 274 10.21 4.37 -10.27
C GLN A 274 11.36 4.21 -9.28
N ARG A 275 12.13 5.28 -9.12
CA ARG A 275 13.13 5.42 -8.06
C ARG A 275 12.91 6.74 -7.32
N LEU A 276 13.14 6.72 -6.01
CA LEU A 276 13.11 7.91 -5.17
C LEU A 276 14.54 8.34 -4.89
N HIS A 277 14.80 9.62 -5.05
CA HIS A 277 16.08 10.27 -4.75
C HIS A 277 15.88 11.32 -3.67
N GLU A 278 16.93 11.58 -2.93
CA GLU A 278 16.95 12.65 -1.95
C GLU A 278 18.16 13.56 -2.23
N GLU A 279 17.90 14.84 -2.44
CA GLU A 279 18.93 15.85 -2.64
C GLU A 279 18.59 17.08 -1.80
N LYS A 280 19.56 17.52 -0.97
CA LYS A 280 19.41 18.71 -0.09
C LYS A 280 18.15 18.65 0.80
N GLY A 281 17.78 17.46 1.29
CA GLY A 281 16.62 17.25 2.13
C GLY A 281 15.27 17.26 1.38
N LYS A 282 15.27 17.35 0.06
CA LYS A 282 14.07 17.20 -0.78
C LYS A 282 14.08 15.85 -1.46
N ARG A 283 12.93 15.17 -1.40
CA ARG A 283 12.71 13.90 -2.10
C ARG A 283 12.01 14.15 -3.43
N TYR A 284 12.47 13.48 -4.47
CA TYR A 284 11.86 13.51 -5.79
C TYR A 284 11.90 12.12 -6.44
N ALA A 285 10.88 11.81 -7.23
CA ALA A 285 10.80 10.56 -7.96
C ALA A 285 11.36 10.72 -9.37
N THR A 286 12.07 9.70 -9.85
CA THR A 286 12.44 9.58 -11.27
C THR A 286 11.73 8.38 -11.88
N PHE A 287 11.37 8.51 -13.16
CA PHE A 287 10.57 7.53 -13.87
C PHE A 287 11.24 7.09 -15.16
N GLN A 288 11.30 5.79 -15.38
CA GLN A 288 11.50 5.19 -16.69
C GLN A 288 10.13 4.70 -17.18
N ILE A 289 9.58 5.37 -18.20
CA ILE A 289 8.22 5.09 -18.68
C ILE A 289 8.30 4.51 -20.08
N ALA A 290 7.85 3.25 -20.25
CA ALA A 290 7.66 2.59 -21.52
C ALA A 290 6.17 2.61 -21.87
N GLN A 291 5.79 3.36 -22.93
CA GLN A 291 4.46 3.45 -23.51
C GLN A 291 4.56 3.70 -25.03
N GLY A 292 3.55 3.34 -25.79
CA GLY A 292 3.54 3.50 -27.24
C GLY A 292 4.73 2.80 -27.92
N ALA A 293 5.49 3.49 -28.74
CA ALA A 293 6.63 2.91 -29.47
C ALA A 293 7.70 2.29 -28.57
N ALA A 294 7.98 2.90 -27.40
CA ALA A 294 8.93 2.35 -26.44
C ALA A 294 8.46 1.03 -25.84
N LEU A 295 7.17 0.88 -25.58
CA LEU A 295 6.59 -0.37 -25.11
C LEU A 295 6.63 -1.45 -26.19
N ASN A 296 6.34 -1.11 -27.45
CA ASN A 296 6.40 -2.05 -28.58
C ASN A 296 7.83 -2.59 -28.78
N LEU A 297 8.84 -1.73 -28.68
CA LEU A 297 10.24 -2.16 -28.73
C LEU A 297 10.59 -3.13 -27.60
N LEU A 298 10.05 -2.89 -26.41
CA LEU A 298 10.25 -3.77 -25.25
C LEU A 298 9.62 -5.15 -25.50
N PHE A 299 8.40 -5.22 -26.01
CA PHE A 299 7.77 -6.48 -26.39
C PHE A 299 8.58 -7.25 -27.44
N GLN A 300 9.10 -6.59 -28.47
CA GLN A 300 9.97 -7.23 -29.46
C GLN A 300 11.26 -7.79 -28.84
N GLN A 301 11.84 -7.12 -27.84
CA GLN A 301 13.02 -7.60 -27.14
C GLN A 301 12.71 -8.85 -26.32
N VAL A 302 11.60 -8.86 -25.59
CA VAL A 302 11.15 -10.01 -24.80
C VAL A 302 10.83 -11.20 -25.70
N GLU A 303 10.14 -10.98 -26.83
CA GLU A 303 9.81 -12.03 -27.79
C GLU A 303 11.05 -12.73 -28.38
N ARG A 304 12.09 -11.96 -28.71
CA ARG A 304 13.36 -12.51 -29.26
C ARG A 304 14.15 -13.34 -28.24
N ARG A 305 13.89 -13.19 -26.94
CA ARG A 305 14.60 -13.88 -25.86
C ARG A 305 13.84 -15.09 -25.31
N ARG A 306 12.62 -15.29 -25.74
CA ARG A 306 11.78 -16.47 -25.47
C ARG A 306 12.09 -17.58 -26.48
#